data_2db9c85e3b542651ab890141697c92d0
#
_entry.id   2db9c85e3b542651ab890141697c92d0
#
_cell.length_a   1.000
_cell.length_b   1.000
_cell.length_c   1.000
_cell.angle_alpha   90.00
_cell.angle_beta   90.00
_cell.angle_gamma   90.00
#
_symmetry.space_group_name_H-M   'P 1'
#
loop_
_entity.id
_entity.type
_entity.pdbx_description
1 polymer ?
#
loop_
_entity_poly.entity_id
_entity_poly.type
_entity_poly.pdbx_seq_one_letter_code
_entity_poly.pdbx_strand_id
1 'polypeptide(L)'
;MPEGMLCNKKPIETQEDLSALLKDTGGKQYYQEMKELDVDSELLWSTIKNTCKSRIKTWLEICAHCGMCAESCFLYLVDNRNPKQVPAYKIQSTLGQIIKKKGKVDNDFMHMAMETAWAKCTCCNRCGLYCPHGIDMGVMFSYLRGLLYQQGFVPWELKIGAGMHRVHRAQMDVTDEDFVETFEWIVEEYEDDYPGIHVPVDKEDAEVMYTVNAREVKHYPEDLAEAAIIFHLAGEDWTITSSGWEQTSLSMFAGDWGACKMQVEHVYAAMERLRPKRMVGTECGHAHRATVVEG
;
A
#
# COMPACT_ATOMS: atom_id res chain seq x y z
N MET A 1 -13.67 2.59 0.55
CA MET A 1 -12.93 3.88 0.61
C MET A 1 -13.82 5.05 0.24
N PRO A 2 -13.57 6.28 0.74
CA PRO A 2 -14.34 7.45 0.34
C PRO A 2 -13.95 7.90 -1.07
N GLU A 3 -14.89 7.98 -1.98
CA GLU A 3 -14.69 8.38 -3.39
C GLU A 3 -13.92 9.70 -3.57
N GLY A 4 -14.06 10.66 -2.66
CA GLY A 4 -13.35 11.94 -2.74
C GLY A 4 -11.84 11.90 -2.55
N MET A 5 -11.25 10.76 -2.10
CA MET A 5 -9.80 10.58 -1.98
C MET A 5 -9.16 10.02 -3.25
N LEU A 6 -9.95 9.70 -4.27
CA LEU A 6 -9.45 9.16 -5.53
C LEU A 6 -8.89 10.21 -6.48
N CYS A 7 -9.11 11.50 -6.19
CA CYS A 7 -8.68 12.60 -7.04
C CYS A 7 -7.31 13.14 -6.59
N ASN A 8 -6.33 13.12 -7.49
CA ASN A 8 -4.98 13.65 -7.30
C ASN A 8 -4.76 14.88 -8.16
N LYS A 9 -3.95 15.84 -7.71
CA LYS A 9 -3.58 17.02 -8.52
C LYS A 9 -2.76 16.66 -9.75
N LYS A 10 -1.92 15.63 -9.67
CA LYS A 10 -1.06 15.13 -10.76
C LYS A 10 -1.02 13.60 -10.69
N PRO A 11 -2.08 12.90 -11.13
CA PRO A 11 -2.08 11.44 -11.16
C PRO A 11 -1.08 10.93 -12.20
N ILE A 12 -0.52 9.74 -11.97
CA ILE A 12 0.14 8.96 -13.01
C ILE A 12 -0.93 8.07 -13.62
N GLU A 13 -1.21 8.25 -14.90
CA GLU A 13 -2.26 7.49 -15.59
C GLU A 13 -1.75 6.81 -16.85
N THR A 14 -0.61 7.28 -17.38
CA THR A 14 -0.04 6.79 -18.63
C THR A 14 1.41 6.33 -18.46
N GLN A 15 1.86 5.51 -19.41
CA GLN A 15 3.27 5.09 -19.51
C GLN A 15 4.23 6.28 -19.69
N GLU A 16 3.79 7.34 -20.36
CA GLU A 16 4.57 8.55 -20.55
C GLU A 16 4.79 9.27 -19.20
N ASP A 17 3.75 9.39 -18.37
CA ASP A 17 3.85 10.00 -17.04
C ASP A 17 4.82 9.21 -16.15
N LEU A 18 4.71 7.89 -16.15
CA LEU A 18 5.59 7.01 -15.40
C LEU A 18 7.03 7.12 -15.90
N SER A 19 7.23 7.07 -17.22
CA SER A 19 8.55 7.19 -17.83
C SER A 19 9.21 8.54 -17.57
N ALA A 20 8.45 9.63 -17.55
CA ALA A 20 8.95 10.94 -17.18
C ALA A 20 9.47 10.97 -15.73
N LEU A 21 8.73 10.36 -14.81
CA LEU A 21 9.11 10.29 -13.41
C LEU A 21 10.35 9.38 -13.19
N LEU A 22 10.46 8.27 -13.92
CA LEU A 22 11.60 7.36 -13.87
C LEU A 22 12.90 7.97 -14.42
N LYS A 23 12.82 8.92 -15.36
CA LYS A 23 13.99 9.65 -15.87
C LYS A 23 14.61 10.60 -14.85
N ASP A 24 13.85 11.04 -13.87
CA ASP A 24 14.33 11.90 -12.77
C ASP A 24 15.08 11.08 -11.73
N THR A 25 16.31 10.68 -12.02
CA THR A 25 17.11 9.81 -11.18
C THR A 25 17.27 10.37 -9.76
N GLY A 26 16.67 9.67 -8.80
CA GLY A 26 16.65 10.04 -7.38
C GLY A 26 15.70 11.19 -7.06
N GLY A 27 14.76 11.52 -7.96
CA GLY A 27 13.68 12.47 -7.69
C GLY A 27 14.13 13.92 -7.50
N LYS A 28 15.28 14.32 -8.05
CA LYS A 28 15.84 15.65 -7.81
C LYS A 28 14.95 16.77 -8.33
N GLN A 29 14.47 16.63 -9.55
CA GLN A 29 13.54 17.59 -10.15
C GLN A 29 12.19 17.53 -9.43
N TYR A 30 11.70 16.34 -9.16
CA TYR A 30 10.46 16.10 -8.46
C TYR A 30 10.40 16.80 -7.08
N TYR A 31 11.46 16.63 -6.26
CA TYR A 31 11.53 17.29 -4.95
C TYR A 31 11.73 18.80 -5.07
N GLN A 32 12.38 19.29 -6.13
CA GLN A 32 12.49 20.73 -6.36
C GLN A 32 11.11 21.33 -6.73
N GLU A 33 10.37 20.68 -7.61
CA GLU A 33 9.01 21.10 -7.95
C GLU A 33 8.06 21.04 -6.76
N MET A 34 8.21 20.04 -5.88
CA MET A 34 7.39 19.89 -4.68
C MET A 34 7.55 21.09 -3.72
N LYS A 35 8.74 21.69 -3.63
CA LYS A 35 8.97 22.87 -2.78
C LYS A 35 8.15 24.08 -3.20
N GLU A 36 7.73 24.12 -4.46
CA GLU A 36 6.99 25.24 -5.03
C GLU A 36 5.49 24.93 -5.20
N LEU A 37 5.04 23.77 -4.71
CA LEU A 37 3.62 23.40 -4.79
C LEU A 37 2.76 24.29 -3.90
N ASP A 38 1.73 24.85 -4.51
CA ASP A 38 0.65 25.49 -3.75
C ASP A 38 -0.28 24.46 -3.13
N VAL A 39 -0.58 24.62 -1.87
CA VAL A 39 -1.58 23.79 -1.17
C VAL A 39 -2.98 24.26 -1.56
N ASP A 40 -3.75 23.37 -2.17
CA ASP A 40 -5.14 23.62 -2.45
C ASP A 40 -5.99 23.39 -1.19
N SER A 41 -6.13 24.46 -0.40
CA SER A 41 -6.88 24.39 0.86
C SER A 41 -8.36 24.10 0.68
N GLU A 42 -8.96 24.45 -0.47
CA GLU A 42 -10.37 24.20 -0.75
C GLU A 42 -10.61 22.73 -1.07
N LEU A 43 -9.77 22.15 -1.96
CA LEU A 43 -9.78 20.72 -2.26
C LEU A 43 -9.52 19.91 -0.99
N LEU A 44 -8.49 20.26 -0.23
CA LEU A 44 -8.11 19.57 1.01
C LEU A 44 -9.27 19.58 2.02
N TRP A 45 -9.89 20.74 2.24
CA TRP A 45 -11.00 20.85 3.17
C TRP A 45 -12.30 20.17 2.66
N SER A 46 -12.60 20.25 1.38
CA SER A 46 -13.76 19.57 0.78
C SER A 46 -13.59 18.04 0.90
N THR A 47 -12.39 17.53 0.63
CA THR A 47 -12.07 16.11 0.82
C THR A 47 -12.29 15.69 2.27
N ILE A 48 -11.75 16.44 3.23
CA ILE A 48 -11.95 16.15 4.66
C ILE A 48 -13.42 16.15 5.05
N LYS A 49 -14.22 17.11 4.58
CA LYS A 49 -15.66 17.15 4.87
C LYS A 49 -16.40 15.91 4.37
N ASN A 50 -16.03 15.45 3.19
CA ASN A 50 -16.73 14.35 2.51
C ASN A 50 -16.24 12.96 2.97
N THR A 51 -14.98 12.85 3.35
CA THR A 51 -14.32 11.56 3.60
C THR A 51 -13.90 11.31 5.05
N CYS A 52 -13.69 12.37 5.86
CA CYS A 52 -13.32 12.22 7.25
C CYS A 52 -14.50 11.73 8.07
N LYS A 53 -14.56 10.41 8.24
CA LYS A 53 -15.59 9.77 9.04
C LYS A 53 -15.60 10.32 10.47
N SER A 54 -16.77 10.34 11.10
CA SER A 54 -16.93 10.76 12.52
C SER A 54 -15.95 10.08 13.46
N ARG A 55 -15.58 8.82 13.16
CA ARG A 55 -14.60 8.04 13.91
C ARG A 55 -13.23 8.73 14.00
N ILE A 56 -12.68 9.28 12.91
CA ILE A 56 -11.39 9.98 12.93
C ILE A 56 -11.45 11.23 13.82
N LYS A 57 -12.52 12.01 13.71
CA LYS A 57 -12.73 13.18 14.58
C LYS A 57 -12.83 12.78 16.04
N THR A 58 -13.63 11.75 16.34
CA THR A 58 -13.75 11.21 17.68
C THR A 58 -12.39 10.77 18.23
N TRP A 59 -11.60 10.04 17.44
CA TRP A 59 -10.27 9.57 17.86
C TRP A 59 -9.29 10.71 18.17
N LEU A 60 -9.36 11.82 17.44
CA LEU A 60 -8.56 13.01 17.74
C LEU A 60 -8.95 13.65 19.09
N GLU A 61 -10.24 13.57 19.46
CA GLU A 61 -10.76 14.20 20.67
C GLU A 61 -10.63 13.33 21.93
N ILE A 62 -10.82 12.01 21.81
CA ILE A 62 -10.79 11.09 22.94
C ILE A 62 -9.38 10.68 23.40
N CYS A 63 -8.34 11.12 22.68
CA CYS A 63 -6.96 10.79 23.03
C CYS A 63 -6.59 11.39 24.40
N ALA A 64 -6.46 10.53 25.41
CA ALA A 64 -6.12 10.93 26.78
C ALA A 64 -4.64 11.21 27.02
N HIS A 65 -3.80 11.16 25.98
CA HIS A 65 -2.34 11.35 26.05
C HIS A 65 -1.64 10.44 27.07
N CYS A 66 -2.16 9.23 27.30
CA CYS A 66 -1.68 8.28 28.31
C CYS A 66 -0.28 7.69 28.02
N GLY A 67 0.25 7.84 26.80
CA GLY A 67 1.59 7.37 26.43
C GLY A 67 1.70 5.89 26.02
N MET A 68 0.66 5.05 26.14
CA MET A 68 0.72 3.62 25.81
C MET A 68 1.15 3.38 24.35
N CYS A 69 0.69 4.21 23.42
CA CYS A 69 1.11 4.14 22.02
C CYS A 69 2.60 4.45 21.83
N ALA A 70 3.22 5.24 22.70
CA ALA A 70 4.65 5.54 22.65
C ALA A 70 5.48 4.33 23.02
N GLU A 71 5.18 3.67 24.13
CA GLU A 71 5.90 2.48 24.60
C GLU A 71 5.79 1.28 23.63
N SER A 72 4.76 1.26 22.78
CA SER A 72 4.62 0.25 21.74
C SER A 72 5.34 0.60 20.43
N CYS A 73 5.75 1.85 20.23
CA CYS A 73 6.35 2.35 18.98
C CYS A 73 7.86 2.17 18.98
N PHE A 74 8.38 1.29 18.12
CA PHE A 74 9.84 1.07 18.03
C PHE A 74 10.60 2.33 17.60
N LEU A 75 10.05 3.19 16.75
CA LEU A 75 10.67 4.46 16.37
C LEU A 75 10.82 5.43 17.55
N TYR A 76 9.88 5.42 18.48
CA TYR A 76 10.01 6.17 19.73
C TYR A 76 11.11 5.61 20.62
N LEU A 77 11.17 4.28 20.72
CA LEU A 77 12.13 3.60 21.60
C LEU A 77 13.57 3.75 21.09
N VAL A 78 13.82 3.62 19.79
CA VAL A 78 15.19 3.75 19.21
C VAL A 78 15.68 5.18 19.11
N ASP A 79 14.77 6.17 19.07
CA ASP A 79 15.10 7.61 19.08
C ASP A 79 15.13 8.18 20.51
N ASN A 80 15.71 7.43 21.46
CA ASN A 80 15.88 7.82 22.85
C ASN A 80 14.60 8.40 23.50
N ARG A 81 13.45 7.82 23.17
CA ARG A 81 12.14 8.28 23.66
C ARG A 81 11.81 9.74 23.34
N ASN A 82 12.23 10.20 22.18
CA ASN A 82 11.95 11.53 21.68
C ASN A 82 10.44 11.80 21.67
N PRO A 83 9.93 12.82 22.39
CA PRO A 83 8.51 13.12 22.43
C PRO A 83 7.87 13.37 21.06
N LYS A 84 8.64 13.85 20.08
CA LYS A 84 8.17 14.06 18.71
C LYS A 84 7.92 12.75 17.95
N GLN A 85 8.41 11.60 18.46
CA GLN A 85 8.17 10.28 17.90
C GLN A 85 6.93 9.58 18.49
N VAL A 86 6.27 10.16 19.47
CA VAL A 86 5.03 9.63 20.05
C VAL A 86 3.93 9.58 18.98
N PRO A 87 3.29 8.41 18.69
CA PRO A 87 2.28 8.31 17.65
C PRO A 87 1.12 9.31 17.78
N ALA A 88 0.60 9.50 19.00
CA ALA A 88 -0.44 10.48 19.25
C ALA A 88 0.02 11.92 18.95
N TYR A 89 1.27 12.29 19.31
CA TYR A 89 1.83 13.59 18.95
C TYR A 89 1.94 13.78 17.43
N LYS A 90 2.45 12.78 16.71
CA LYS A 90 2.56 12.83 15.24
C LYS A 90 1.22 13.11 14.58
N ILE A 91 0.17 12.40 15.00
CA ILE A 91 -1.19 12.60 14.45
C ILE A 91 -1.76 13.96 14.84
N GLN A 92 -1.62 14.38 16.10
CA GLN A 92 -2.15 15.66 16.56
C GLN A 92 -1.43 16.85 15.90
N SER A 93 -0.12 16.75 15.68
CA SER A 93 0.68 17.80 15.04
C SER A 93 0.52 17.86 13.51
N THR A 94 -0.04 16.85 12.87
CA THR A 94 -0.26 16.77 11.41
C THR A 94 -1.76 16.78 11.09
N LEU A 95 -2.40 15.62 11.03
CA LEU A 95 -3.82 15.48 10.70
C LEU A 95 -4.72 16.35 11.60
N GLY A 96 -4.44 16.37 12.90
CA GLY A 96 -5.18 17.20 13.85
C GLY A 96 -5.12 18.68 13.50
N GLN A 97 -3.93 19.18 13.09
CA GLN A 97 -3.79 20.59 12.69
C GLN A 97 -4.44 20.88 11.33
N ILE A 98 -4.36 19.97 10.36
CA ILE A 98 -5.05 20.11 9.07
C ILE A 98 -6.56 20.27 9.30
N ILE A 99 -7.14 19.42 10.14
CA ILE A 99 -8.58 19.46 10.45
C ILE A 99 -8.93 20.74 11.23
N LYS A 100 -8.16 21.08 12.26
CA LYS A 100 -8.39 22.28 13.09
C LYS A 100 -8.33 23.57 12.26
N LYS A 101 -7.38 23.66 11.34
CA LYS A 101 -7.21 24.81 10.44
C LYS A 101 -8.10 24.75 9.20
N LYS A 102 -9.00 23.77 9.10
CA LYS A 102 -9.90 23.58 7.94
C LYS A 102 -9.15 23.54 6.60
N GLY A 103 -8.03 22.82 6.55
CA GLY A 103 -7.19 22.69 5.37
C GLY A 103 -6.27 23.88 5.07
N LYS A 104 -6.34 24.96 5.82
CA LYS A 104 -5.51 26.15 5.61
C LYS A 104 -4.12 25.97 6.22
N VAL A 105 -3.27 25.29 5.48
CA VAL A 105 -1.86 25.01 5.81
C VAL A 105 -0.99 25.38 4.61
N ASP A 106 0.28 25.66 4.87
CA ASP A 106 1.25 26.03 3.85
C ASP A 106 2.11 24.85 3.38
N ASN A 107 2.96 25.09 2.41
CA ASN A 107 3.87 24.11 1.83
C ASN A 107 4.83 23.54 2.88
N ASP A 108 5.43 24.37 3.72
CA ASP A 108 6.37 23.93 4.77
C ASP A 108 5.69 22.98 5.77
N PHE A 109 4.44 23.26 6.13
CA PHE A 109 3.66 22.35 6.95
C PHE A 109 3.41 21.02 6.26
N MET A 110 3.09 21.01 4.96
CA MET A 110 2.85 19.77 4.20
C MET A 110 4.13 18.95 4.07
N HIS A 111 5.30 19.58 3.90
CA HIS A 111 6.59 18.88 3.94
C HIS A 111 6.86 18.23 5.30
N MET A 112 6.65 18.95 6.39
CA MET A 112 6.77 18.40 7.75
C MET A 112 5.79 17.24 7.98
N ALA A 113 4.56 17.36 7.48
CA ALA A 113 3.55 16.31 7.59
C ALA A 113 3.93 15.08 6.75
N MET A 114 4.50 15.27 5.55
CA MET A 114 5.02 14.20 4.68
C MET A 114 6.16 13.45 5.38
N GLU A 115 7.17 14.16 5.89
CA GLU A 115 8.27 13.56 6.66
C GLU A 115 7.71 12.73 7.85
N THR A 116 6.74 13.29 8.57
CA THR A 116 6.12 12.61 9.70
C THR A 116 5.36 11.35 9.27
N ALA A 117 4.65 11.40 8.14
CA ALA A 117 3.82 10.30 7.67
C ALA A 117 4.64 9.10 7.15
N TRP A 118 5.81 9.35 6.53
CA TRP A 118 6.59 8.26 5.93
C TRP A 118 7.93 8.02 6.64
N ALA A 119 8.73 9.04 6.92
CA ALA A 119 10.02 8.84 7.57
C ALA A 119 9.90 8.51 9.07
N LYS A 120 8.81 8.96 9.72
CA LYS A 120 8.59 8.75 11.16
C LYS A 120 7.47 7.75 11.48
N CYS A 121 6.94 7.04 10.49
CA CYS A 121 5.88 6.05 10.67
C CYS A 121 5.87 5.00 9.55
N THR A 122 5.98 3.72 9.90
CA THR A 122 5.86 2.59 8.97
C THR A 122 4.42 2.12 8.76
N CYS A 123 3.45 2.78 9.38
CA CYS A 123 2.03 2.41 9.32
C CYS A 123 1.72 0.98 9.82
N CYS A 124 2.55 0.41 10.70
CA CYS A 124 2.40 -0.96 11.22
C CYS A 124 1.22 -1.14 12.17
N ASN A 125 0.56 -0.07 12.59
CA ASN A 125 -0.57 -0.02 13.53
C ASN A 125 -0.34 -0.65 14.92
N ARG A 126 0.89 -0.97 15.31
CA ARG A 126 1.18 -1.51 16.64
C ARG A 126 0.69 -0.60 17.77
N CYS A 127 0.81 0.72 17.57
CA CYS A 127 0.32 1.73 18.52
C CYS A 127 -1.23 1.72 18.66
N GLY A 128 -1.96 1.34 17.63
CA GLY A 128 -3.42 1.17 17.68
C GLY A 128 -3.82 -0.05 18.53
N LEU A 129 -3.08 -1.16 18.39
CA LEU A 129 -3.33 -2.38 19.18
C LEU A 129 -3.16 -2.16 20.68
N TYR A 130 -2.23 -1.28 21.08
CA TYR A 130 -1.98 -0.96 22.48
C TYR A 130 -2.80 0.21 23.02
N CYS A 131 -3.66 0.81 22.20
CA CYS A 131 -4.46 1.95 22.63
C CYS A 131 -5.65 1.50 23.48
N PRO A 132 -5.74 1.87 24.79
CA PRO A 132 -6.86 1.47 25.66
C PRO A 132 -8.20 2.12 25.25
N HIS A 133 -8.15 3.16 24.41
CA HIS A 133 -9.34 3.84 23.89
C HIS A 133 -9.76 3.35 22.49
N GLY A 134 -9.11 2.31 21.96
CA GLY A 134 -9.43 1.77 20.63
C GLY A 134 -9.15 2.73 19.48
N ILE A 135 -8.19 3.66 19.62
CA ILE A 135 -7.80 4.59 18.56
C ILE A 135 -6.93 3.86 17.54
N ASP A 136 -7.41 3.71 16.32
CA ASP A 136 -6.63 3.13 15.24
C ASP A 136 -5.73 4.19 14.60
N MET A 137 -4.49 4.24 15.10
CA MET A 137 -3.47 5.18 14.60
C MET A 137 -3.07 4.85 13.15
N GLY A 138 -3.11 3.57 12.76
CA GLY A 138 -2.78 3.14 11.40
C GLY A 138 -3.75 3.70 10.39
N VAL A 139 -5.05 3.63 10.65
CA VAL A 139 -6.08 4.25 9.80
C VAL A 139 -5.91 5.76 9.73
N MET A 140 -5.56 6.42 10.84
CA MET A 140 -5.32 7.86 10.84
C MET A 140 -4.10 8.25 10.00
N PHE A 141 -3.00 7.47 10.06
CA PHE A 141 -1.83 7.70 9.21
C PHE A 141 -2.11 7.39 7.75
N SER A 142 -2.86 6.33 7.45
CA SER A 142 -3.30 6.02 6.08
C SER A 142 -4.14 7.17 5.51
N TYR A 143 -5.06 7.70 6.29
CA TYR A 143 -5.87 8.86 5.90
C TYR A 143 -5.01 10.11 5.65
N LEU A 144 -4.05 10.40 6.54
CA LEU A 144 -3.10 11.50 6.37
C LEU A 144 -2.31 11.34 5.06
N ARG A 145 -1.78 10.15 4.78
CA ARG A 145 -1.05 9.86 3.54
C ARG A 145 -1.90 10.12 2.30
N GLY A 146 -3.17 9.73 2.33
CA GLY A 146 -4.09 10.01 1.23
C GLY A 146 -4.30 11.49 0.98
N LEU A 147 -4.45 12.30 2.03
CA LEU A 147 -4.54 13.75 1.91
C LEU A 147 -3.25 14.38 1.35
N LEU A 148 -2.10 13.91 1.81
CA LEU A 148 -0.79 14.36 1.33
C LEU A 148 -0.58 13.96 -0.14
N TYR A 149 -0.87 12.71 -0.50
CA TYR A 149 -0.78 12.22 -1.88
C TYR A 149 -1.66 13.03 -2.83
N GLN A 150 -2.90 13.31 -2.44
CA GLN A 150 -3.84 14.13 -3.20
C GLN A 150 -3.27 15.51 -3.52
N GLN A 151 -2.53 16.10 -2.60
CA GLN A 151 -1.90 17.42 -2.75
C GLN A 151 -0.54 17.38 -3.48
N GLY A 152 -0.01 16.19 -3.75
CA GLY A 152 1.29 15.98 -4.42
C GLY A 152 2.48 15.83 -3.47
N PHE A 153 2.24 15.80 -2.16
CA PHE A 153 3.29 15.60 -1.15
C PHE A 153 3.43 14.11 -0.81
N VAL A 154 4.23 13.42 -1.59
CA VAL A 154 4.50 11.98 -1.44
C VAL A 154 5.97 11.68 -1.79
N PRO A 155 6.67 10.75 -1.12
CA PRO A 155 8.00 10.35 -1.53
C PRO A 155 8.02 9.84 -2.98
N TRP A 156 9.05 10.25 -3.73
CA TRP A 156 9.20 9.97 -5.16
C TRP A 156 9.14 8.47 -5.46
N GLU A 157 9.83 7.64 -4.69
CA GLU A 157 9.88 6.19 -4.86
C GLU A 157 8.50 5.54 -4.67
N LEU A 158 7.73 6.02 -3.71
CA LEU A 158 6.38 5.53 -3.47
C LEU A 158 5.40 5.98 -4.56
N LYS A 159 5.61 7.18 -5.10
CA LYS A 159 4.81 7.65 -6.23
C LYS A 159 5.04 6.81 -7.48
N ILE A 160 6.30 6.42 -7.74
CA ILE A 160 6.64 5.48 -8.84
C ILE A 160 5.92 4.14 -8.62
N GLY A 161 6.05 3.52 -7.43
CA GLY A 161 5.41 2.25 -7.15
C GLY A 161 3.88 2.29 -7.32
N ALA A 162 3.23 3.35 -6.86
CA ALA A 162 1.80 3.55 -7.10
C ALA A 162 1.48 3.77 -8.59
N GLY A 163 2.36 4.48 -9.31
CA GLY A 163 2.24 4.68 -10.76
C GLY A 163 2.34 3.36 -11.54
N MET A 164 3.25 2.48 -11.16
CA MET A 164 3.37 1.14 -11.76
C MET A 164 2.06 0.35 -11.60
N HIS A 165 1.45 0.35 -10.42
CA HIS A 165 0.13 -0.29 -10.23
C HIS A 165 -0.95 0.31 -11.14
N ARG A 166 -0.93 1.60 -11.40
CA ARG A 166 -1.91 2.22 -12.31
C ARG A 166 -1.70 1.82 -13.76
N VAL A 167 -0.44 1.75 -14.20
CA VAL A 167 -0.08 1.53 -15.61
C VAL A 167 0.00 0.03 -15.92
N HIS A 168 0.69 -0.76 -15.09
CA HIS A 168 1.01 -2.16 -15.37
C HIS A 168 0.18 -3.16 -14.56
N ARG A 169 -0.62 -2.71 -13.59
CA ARG A 169 -1.36 -3.58 -12.63
C ARG A 169 -0.46 -4.37 -11.70
N ALA A 170 0.84 -4.23 -11.81
CA ALA A 170 1.83 -4.81 -10.92
C ALA A 170 2.96 -3.81 -10.69
N GLN A 171 3.68 -3.97 -9.59
CA GLN A 171 4.90 -3.19 -9.36
C GLN A 171 6.09 -3.79 -10.11
N MET A 172 7.21 -3.07 -10.16
CA MET A 172 8.47 -3.54 -10.76
C MET A 172 8.41 -3.84 -12.26
N ASP A 173 7.41 -3.32 -12.95
CA ASP A 173 7.25 -3.48 -14.40
C ASP A 173 7.08 -4.95 -14.85
N VAL A 174 6.55 -5.80 -13.95
CA VAL A 174 6.22 -7.19 -14.26
C VAL A 174 4.85 -7.25 -14.91
N THR A 175 4.79 -7.83 -16.10
CA THR A 175 3.53 -8.03 -16.81
C THR A 175 2.83 -9.33 -16.38
N ASP A 176 1.56 -9.50 -16.76
CA ASP A 176 0.82 -10.72 -16.55
C ASP A 176 1.49 -11.92 -17.27
N GLU A 177 2.06 -11.70 -18.46
CA GLU A 177 2.80 -12.68 -19.25
C GLU A 177 4.11 -13.07 -18.55
N ASP A 178 4.93 -12.09 -18.13
CA ASP A 178 6.18 -12.33 -17.38
C ASP A 178 5.95 -13.19 -16.14
N PHE A 179 4.84 -12.99 -15.44
CA PHE A 179 4.50 -13.77 -14.25
C PHE A 179 4.27 -15.22 -14.58
N VAL A 180 3.39 -15.51 -15.55
CA VAL A 180 3.06 -16.89 -15.92
C VAL A 180 4.29 -17.61 -16.49
N GLU A 181 4.98 -17.00 -17.44
CA GLU A 181 6.18 -17.56 -18.07
C GLU A 181 7.29 -17.85 -17.06
N THR A 182 7.54 -16.91 -16.13
CA THR A 182 8.58 -17.10 -15.09
C THR A 182 8.20 -18.24 -14.15
N PHE A 183 6.93 -18.34 -13.75
CA PHE A 183 6.49 -19.37 -12.84
C PHE A 183 6.53 -20.76 -13.49
N GLU A 184 6.04 -20.88 -14.72
CA GLU A 184 6.13 -22.12 -15.47
C GLU A 184 7.57 -22.55 -15.69
N TRP A 185 8.42 -21.63 -16.18
CA TRP A 185 9.84 -21.88 -16.43
C TRP A 185 10.59 -22.39 -15.17
N ILE A 186 10.45 -21.71 -14.04
CA ILE A 186 11.20 -22.12 -12.85
C ILE A 186 10.71 -23.45 -12.27
N VAL A 187 9.43 -23.79 -12.43
CA VAL A 187 8.89 -25.08 -11.98
C VAL A 187 9.34 -26.23 -12.89
N GLU A 188 9.45 -26.00 -14.19
CA GLU A 188 9.98 -26.99 -15.14
C GLU A 188 11.41 -27.46 -14.80
N GLU A 189 12.24 -26.61 -14.22
CA GLU A 189 13.60 -26.96 -13.77
C GLU A 189 13.61 -28.04 -12.67
N TYR A 190 12.48 -28.31 -12.02
CA TYR A 190 12.33 -29.27 -10.93
C TYR A 190 11.58 -30.55 -11.35
N GLU A 191 11.22 -30.73 -12.64
CA GLU A 191 10.47 -31.90 -13.13
C GLU A 191 11.22 -33.22 -12.89
N ASP A 192 12.56 -33.24 -13.01
CA ASP A 192 13.38 -34.43 -12.77
C ASP A 192 13.35 -34.86 -11.29
N ASP A 193 13.27 -33.91 -10.36
CA ASP A 193 13.24 -34.19 -8.92
C ASP A 193 11.81 -34.46 -8.40
N TYR A 194 10.81 -33.87 -9.04
CA TYR A 194 9.38 -33.97 -8.68
C TYR A 194 8.52 -34.31 -9.90
N PRO A 195 8.54 -35.57 -10.38
CA PRO A 195 7.84 -35.94 -11.59
C PRO A 195 6.36 -35.62 -11.59
N GLY A 196 5.89 -34.91 -12.62
CA GLY A 196 4.52 -34.46 -12.78
C GLY A 196 4.19 -33.14 -12.10
N ILE A 197 5.21 -32.44 -11.57
CA ILE A 197 5.03 -31.07 -11.08
C ILE A 197 4.66 -30.14 -12.25
N HIS A 198 3.70 -29.26 -12.04
CA HIS A 198 3.29 -28.27 -13.02
C HIS A 198 2.58 -27.11 -12.35
N VAL A 199 2.47 -25.98 -13.05
CA VAL A 199 1.75 -24.79 -12.59
C VAL A 199 0.35 -24.80 -13.22
N PRO A 200 -0.71 -25.01 -12.44
CA PRO A 200 -2.08 -24.90 -12.96
C PRO A 200 -2.47 -23.43 -13.10
N VAL A 201 -2.62 -22.96 -14.34
CA VAL A 201 -3.00 -21.59 -14.67
C VAL A 201 -4.49 -21.52 -14.93
N ASP A 202 -5.17 -20.55 -14.33
CA ASP A 202 -6.60 -20.25 -14.53
C ASP A 202 -7.55 -21.46 -14.36
N LYS A 203 -7.21 -22.39 -13.47
CA LYS A 203 -8.07 -23.51 -13.13
C LYS A 203 -9.26 -23.02 -12.30
N GLU A 204 -10.47 -23.23 -12.81
CA GLU A 204 -11.70 -22.90 -12.10
C GLU A 204 -12.00 -23.89 -10.96
N ASP A 205 -12.70 -23.40 -9.94
CA ASP A 205 -13.20 -24.15 -8.79
C ASP A 205 -12.11 -24.88 -7.96
N ALA A 206 -10.84 -24.44 -8.06
CA ALA A 206 -9.75 -24.98 -7.25
C ALA A 206 -9.97 -24.73 -5.76
N GLU A 207 -9.36 -25.55 -4.90
CA GLU A 207 -9.37 -25.33 -3.45
C GLU A 207 -8.63 -24.02 -3.07
N VAL A 208 -7.49 -23.76 -3.76
CA VAL A 208 -6.60 -22.63 -3.46
C VAL A 208 -6.28 -21.84 -4.73
N MET A 209 -6.47 -20.54 -4.69
CA MET A 209 -5.83 -19.59 -5.62
C MET A 209 -4.60 -18.99 -4.93
N TYR A 210 -3.44 -19.18 -5.52
CA TYR A 210 -2.17 -18.64 -5.01
C TYR A 210 -1.84 -17.32 -5.69
N THR A 211 -1.55 -16.32 -4.89
CA THR A 211 -1.18 -14.96 -5.33
C THR A 211 0.17 -14.56 -4.74
N VAL A 212 0.92 -13.79 -5.48
CA VAL A 212 2.30 -13.45 -5.14
C VAL A 212 2.56 -11.94 -5.22
N ASN A 213 3.80 -11.57 -4.96
CA ASN A 213 4.33 -10.23 -5.12
C ASN A 213 5.23 -10.21 -6.38
N ALA A 214 5.19 -9.14 -7.15
CA ALA A 214 6.06 -8.95 -8.32
C ALA A 214 7.56 -9.08 -8.01
N ARG A 215 7.98 -8.85 -6.76
CA ARG A 215 9.34 -9.04 -6.31
C ARG A 215 9.79 -10.50 -6.37
N GLU A 216 8.90 -11.45 -6.06
CA GLU A 216 9.17 -12.88 -6.16
C GLU A 216 9.43 -13.25 -7.62
N VAL A 217 8.58 -12.79 -8.51
CA VAL A 217 8.73 -13.02 -9.96
C VAL A 217 10.08 -12.49 -10.48
N LYS A 218 10.45 -11.28 -10.08
CA LYS A 218 11.60 -10.58 -10.66
C LYS A 218 12.94 -10.90 -10.01
N HIS A 219 12.96 -11.22 -8.72
CA HIS A 219 14.20 -11.31 -7.95
C HIS A 219 14.37 -12.63 -7.18
N TYR A 220 13.29 -13.37 -6.98
CA TYR A 220 13.29 -14.59 -6.17
C TYR A 220 12.39 -15.67 -6.79
N PRO A 221 12.59 -16.04 -8.08
CA PRO A 221 11.73 -17.02 -8.76
C PRO A 221 11.76 -18.39 -8.08
N GLU A 222 12.83 -18.70 -7.35
CA GLU A 222 12.95 -19.93 -6.56
C GLU A 222 11.84 -20.05 -5.50
N ASP A 223 11.38 -18.93 -4.91
CA ASP A 223 10.28 -18.92 -3.95
C ASP A 223 8.96 -19.43 -4.59
N LEU A 224 8.79 -19.19 -5.89
CA LEU A 224 7.64 -19.68 -6.67
C LEU A 224 7.72 -21.20 -6.87
N ALA A 225 8.92 -21.71 -7.20
CA ALA A 225 9.15 -23.14 -7.35
C ALA A 225 8.96 -23.88 -6.02
N GLU A 226 9.47 -23.34 -4.92
CA GLU A 226 9.30 -23.91 -3.58
C GLU A 226 7.81 -24.01 -3.20
N ALA A 227 7.02 -22.99 -3.52
CA ALA A 227 5.57 -23.02 -3.30
C ALA A 227 4.88 -24.12 -4.13
N ALA A 228 5.24 -24.24 -5.41
CA ALA A 228 4.72 -25.30 -6.29
C ALA A 228 5.10 -26.69 -5.80
N ILE A 229 6.33 -26.89 -5.35
CA ILE A 229 6.81 -28.15 -4.76
C ILE A 229 6.00 -28.51 -3.52
N ILE A 230 5.75 -27.54 -2.62
CA ILE A 230 4.93 -27.75 -1.43
C ILE A 230 3.51 -28.19 -1.82
N PHE A 231 2.87 -27.51 -2.76
CA PHE A 231 1.53 -27.85 -3.22
C PHE A 231 1.49 -29.22 -3.89
N HIS A 232 2.49 -29.53 -4.72
CA HIS A 232 2.64 -30.83 -5.38
C HIS A 232 2.77 -31.97 -4.37
N LEU A 233 3.70 -31.85 -3.40
CA LEU A 233 3.91 -32.87 -2.37
C LEU A 233 2.72 -33.02 -1.41
N ALA A 234 1.99 -31.95 -1.16
CA ALA A 234 0.77 -31.97 -0.36
C ALA A 234 -0.44 -32.55 -1.11
N GLY A 235 -0.35 -32.70 -2.42
CA GLY A 235 -1.49 -33.06 -3.27
C GLY A 235 -2.59 -32.00 -3.23
N GLU A 236 -2.22 -30.73 -3.09
CA GLU A 236 -3.18 -29.61 -2.99
C GLU A 236 -3.80 -29.34 -4.36
N ASP A 237 -5.08 -29.07 -4.37
CA ASP A 237 -5.81 -28.59 -5.55
C ASP A 237 -5.71 -27.08 -5.63
N TRP A 238 -4.79 -26.60 -6.45
CA TRP A 238 -4.44 -25.17 -6.51
C TRP A 238 -4.44 -24.61 -7.93
N THR A 239 -4.36 -23.29 -8.02
CA THR A 239 -4.19 -22.55 -9.27
C THR A 239 -3.50 -21.22 -9.03
N ILE A 240 -2.84 -20.71 -10.06
CA ILE A 240 -2.55 -19.28 -10.17
C ILE A 240 -3.56 -18.64 -11.13
N THR A 241 -3.60 -17.32 -11.15
CA THR A 241 -4.39 -16.55 -12.11
C THR A 241 -3.46 -15.85 -13.09
N SER A 242 -3.74 -15.92 -14.39
CA SER A 242 -2.99 -15.19 -15.41
C SER A 242 -3.16 -13.69 -15.35
N SER A 243 -4.15 -13.18 -14.59
CA SER A 243 -4.39 -11.74 -14.40
C SER A 243 -5.04 -11.48 -13.05
N GLY A 244 -4.56 -10.48 -12.32
CA GLY A 244 -4.98 -10.21 -10.94
C GLY A 244 -4.23 -11.05 -9.91
N TRP A 245 -3.00 -11.40 -10.19
CA TRP A 245 -2.13 -12.22 -9.35
C TRP A 245 -1.35 -11.44 -8.31
N GLU A 246 -1.07 -10.15 -8.54
CA GLU A 246 -0.31 -9.35 -7.59
C GLU A 246 -1.19 -8.81 -6.47
N GLN A 247 -0.80 -9.10 -5.23
CA GLN A 247 -1.52 -8.70 -4.03
C GLN A 247 -0.86 -7.55 -3.27
N THR A 248 0.41 -7.27 -3.53
CA THR A 248 1.15 -6.24 -2.79
C THR A 248 0.69 -4.85 -3.15
N SER A 249 0.40 -4.04 -2.16
CA SER A 249 -0.12 -2.69 -2.40
C SER A 249 0.83 -1.60 -1.90
N LEU A 250 1.85 -1.26 -2.69
CA LEU A 250 2.64 -0.04 -2.48
C LEU A 250 1.78 1.22 -2.61
N SER A 251 0.72 1.17 -3.44
CA SER A 251 -0.22 2.27 -3.60
C SER A 251 -0.94 2.62 -2.30
N MET A 252 -1.34 1.63 -1.49
CA MET A 252 -1.85 1.88 -0.14
C MET A 252 -0.80 2.59 0.72
N PHE A 253 0.44 2.11 0.65
CA PHE A 253 1.55 2.68 1.43
C PHE A 253 1.90 4.11 0.99
N ALA A 254 1.79 4.38 -0.31
CA ALA A 254 1.95 5.71 -0.89
C ALA A 254 0.80 6.67 -0.52
N GLY A 255 -0.37 6.15 -0.19
CA GLY A 255 -1.60 6.94 -0.03
C GLY A 255 -2.37 7.15 -1.34
N ASP A 256 -2.00 6.45 -2.42
CA ASP A 256 -2.78 6.41 -3.66
C ASP A 256 -3.91 5.41 -3.56
N TRP A 257 -5.01 5.87 -2.98
CA TRP A 257 -6.18 5.04 -2.74
C TRP A 257 -6.89 4.61 -4.02
N GLY A 258 -6.75 5.38 -5.10
CA GLY A 258 -7.27 5.01 -6.41
C GLY A 258 -6.55 3.79 -6.98
N ALA A 259 -5.23 3.81 -6.97
CA ALA A 259 -4.43 2.67 -7.40
C ALA A 259 -4.61 1.46 -6.47
N CYS A 260 -4.72 1.69 -5.15
CA CYS A 260 -4.99 0.62 -4.19
C CYS A 260 -6.32 -0.08 -4.50
N LYS A 261 -7.38 0.69 -4.73
CA LYS A 261 -8.70 0.15 -5.10
C LYS A 261 -8.63 -0.66 -6.39
N MET A 262 -8.00 -0.12 -7.44
CA MET A 262 -7.83 -0.82 -8.71
C MET A 262 -7.13 -2.17 -8.55
N GLN A 263 -6.09 -2.23 -7.71
CA GLN A 263 -5.33 -3.45 -7.46
C GLN A 263 -6.18 -4.49 -6.74
N VAL A 264 -6.90 -4.09 -5.70
CA VAL A 264 -7.78 -4.99 -4.95
C VAL A 264 -8.94 -5.51 -5.80
N GLU A 265 -9.58 -4.63 -6.59
CA GLU A 265 -10.65 -5.02 -7.52
C GLU A 265 -10.15 -6.01 -8.57
N HIS A 266 -8.90 -5.89 -9.03
CA HIS A 266 -8.30 -6.80 -10.00
C HIS A 266 -8.11 -8.21 -9.42
N VAL A 267 -7.65 -8.32 -8.18
CA VAL A 267 -7.56 -9.59 -7.46
C VAL A 267 -8.95 -10.21 -7.22
N TYR A 268 -9.91 -9.41 -6.80
CA TYR A 268 -11.29 -9.90 -6.60
C TYR A 268 -11.95 -10.36 -7.90
N ALA A 269 -11.71 -9.66 -9.01
CA ALA A 269 -12.19 -10.10 -10.32
C ALA A 269 -11.64 -11.48 -10.72
N ALA A 270 -10.36 -11.74 -10.41
CA ALA A 270 -9.78 -13.07 -10.60
C ALA A 270 -10.46 -14.14 -9.72
N MET A 271 -10.72 -13.81 -8.44
CA MET A 271 -11.45 -14.71 -7.55
C MET A 271 -12.88 -14.99 -8.03
N GLU A 272 -13.60 -14.00 -8.52
CA GLU A 272 -14.95 -14.18 -9.08
C GLU A 272 -14.94 -15.04 -10.36
N ARG A 273 -13.93 -14.85 -11.20
CA ARG A 273 -13.76 -15.60 -12.44
C ARG A 273 -13.43 -17.07 -12.18
N LEU A 274 -12.46 -17.35 -11.31
CA LEU A 274 -11.94 -18.69 -11.06
C LEU A 274 -12.69 -19.43 -9.95
N ARG A 275 -13.41 -18.74 -9.10
CA ARG A 275 -14.21 -19.29 -7.98
C ARG A 275 -13.44 -20.23 -7.06
N PRO A 276 -12.20 -19.90 -6.64
CA PRO A 276 -11.47 -20.71 -5.68
C PRO A 276 -12.19 -20.71 -4.33
N LYS A 277 -12.02 -21.78 -3.55
CA LYS A 277 -12.60 -21.79 -2.19
C LYS A 277 -11.87 -20.87 -1.22
N ARG A 278 -10.59 -20.64 -1.44
CA ARG A 278 -9.75 -19.73 -0.64
C ARG A 278 -8.64 -19.12 -1.48
N MET A 279 -8.17 -17.98 -1.05
CA MET A 279 -6.98 -17.32 -1.59
C MET A 279 -5.84 -17.46 -0.57
N VAL A 280 -4.67 -17.82 -1.06
CA VAL A 280 -3.42 -17.81 -0.29
C VAL A 280 -2.49 -16.81 -0.94
N GLY A 281 -2.14 -15.77 -0.20
CA GLY A 281 -1.21 -14.74 -0.65
C GLY A 281 0.11 -14.81 0.08
N THR A 282 1.19 -14.54 -0.63
CA THR A 282 2.49 -14.44 -0.01
C THR A 282 2.62 -13.16 0.81
N GLU A 283 3.29 -13.28 1.80
CA GLU A 283 4.23 -12.58 2.64
C GLU A 283 3.83 -11.27 3.35
N CYS A 284 3.03 -10.39 2.89
CA CYS A 284 3.12 -9.02 3.37
C CYS A 284 1.91 -8.56 4.18
N GLY A 285 2.15 -8.10 5.40
CA GLY A 285 1.11 -7.48 6.23
C GLY A 285 0.44 -6.25 5.59
N HIS A 286 1.11 -5.57 4.67
CA HIS A 286 0.52 -4.48 3.90
C HIS A 286 -0.46 -5.00 2.83
N ALA A 287 -0.13 -6.10 2.15
CA ALA A 287 -1.02 -6.76 1.20
C ALA A 287 -2.30 -7.23 1.91
N HIS A 288 -2.17 -7.94 3.03
CA HIS A 288 -3.31 -8.34 3.86
C HIS A 288 -4.17 -7.13 4.27
N ARG A 289 -3.53 -6.06 4.72
CA ARG A 289 -4.24 -4.85 5.11
C ARG A 289 -4.96 -4.19 3.94
N ALA A 290 -4.29 -4.07 2.79
CA ALA A 290 -4.89 -3.50 1.59
C ALA A 290 -6.12 -4.28 1.15
N THR A 291 -6.05 -5.61 1.15
CA THR A 291 -7.12 -6.49 0.67
C THR A 291 -8.29 -6.59 1.65
N VAL A 292 -8.01 -6.72 2.96
CA VAL A 292 -9.05 -7.05 3.96
C VAL A 292 -9.59 -5.82 4.69
N VAL A 293 -8.76 -4.80 4.90
CA VAL A 293 -9.11 -3.65 5.76
C VAL A 293 -9.45 -2.41 4.95
N GLU A 294 -8.75 -2.19 3.86
CA GLU A 294 -8.84 -0.96 3.07
C GLU A 294 -9.58 -1.17 1.72
N GLY A 295 -9.69 -2.42 1.26
CA GLY A 295 -10.38 -2.85 0.03
C GLY A 295 -11.90 -2.84 0.05
#